data_ec557012057bc1a49bc2bb0986b05e3d
#
_entry.id   ec557012057bc1a49bc2bb0986b05e3d
#
_cell.length_a   1.000
_cell.length_b   1.000
_cell.length_c   1.000
_cell.angle_alpha   90.00
_cell.angle_beta   90.00
_cell.angle_gamma   90.00
#
_symmetry.space_group_name_H-M   'P 1'
#
loop_
_entity.id
_entity.type
_entity.pdbx_description
1 polymer ?
#
loop_
_entity_poly.entity_id
_entity_poly.type
_entity_poly.pdbx_seq_one_letter_code
_entity_poly.pdbx_strand_id
1 'polypeptide(L)'
;MPKAAKGKQGKLRSALQQVQQRKAKVDAARRAQENIENKRKSVAKKAGGGNKKRVRGPFFPYRKHNAILLIGEGNFSFAHSIAKRLGSGVNIVATAYDSQQVVAQKYTDDAAKHIAEFVALGGTVLYDIDGTALEKHLELKDKLFTHIVFNFPHAGAGIKDQTKNIQTNQMLMDGFFTSAQRFLTAGE
;
A
#
# COMPACT_ATOMS: atom_id res chain seq x y z
N MET A 1 -71.83 37.68 -9.26
CA MET A 1 -71.13 36.41 -9.18
C MET A 1 -69.67 36.51 -9.64
N PRO A 2 -68.62 36.50 -8.84
CA PRO A 2 -67.45 35.69 -9.21
C PRO A 2 -66.68 35.10 -7.99
N LYS A 3 -66.86 33.79 -7.72
CA LYS A 3 -66.04 33.05 -6.70
C LYS A 3 -64.75 32.38 -7.24
N ALA A 4 -64.49 32.40 -8.51
CA ALA A 4 -63.36 31.66 -9.13
C ALA A 4 -61.99 32.35 -9.10
N ALA A 5 -61.87 33.64 -8.85
CA ALA A 5 -60.60 34.37 -8.91
C ALA A 5 -59.72 34.25 -7.65
N LYS A 6 -60.30 34.05 -6.47
CA LYS A 6 -59.57 33.96 -5.19
C LYS A 6 -58.74 32.70 -5.04
N GLY A 7 -59.13 31.57 -5.64
CA GLY A 7 -58.40 30.29 -5.54
C GLY A 7 -57.10 30.22 -6.36
N LYS A 8 -57.02 30.90 -7.51
CA LYS A 8 -55.81 30.94 -8.34
C LYS A 8 -54.70 31.81 -7.74
N GLN A 9 -55.05 32.95 -7.10
CA GLN A 9 -54.09 33.82 -6.43
C GLN A 9 -53.44 33.17 -5.20
N GLY A 10 -54.16 32.35 -4.44
CA GLY A 10 -53.62 31.61 -3.29
C GLY A 10 -52.57 30.55 -3.72
N LYS A 11 -52.88 29.82 -4.80
CA LYS A 11 -51.92 28.80 -5.35
C LYS A 11 -50.67 29.44 -5.91
N LEU A 12 -50.76 30.60 -6.56
CA LEU A 12 -49.63 31.32 -7.12
C LEU A 12 -48.69 31.88 -6.03
N ARG A 13 -49.30 32.42 -4.94
CA ARG A 13 -48.52 32.89 -3.77
C ARG A 13 -47.81 31.73 -3.07
N SER A 14 -48.44 30.59 -2.90
CA SER A 14 -47.83 29.40 -2.32
C SER A 14 -46.68 28.86 -3.17
N ALA A 15 -46.84 28.81 -4.50
CA ALA A 15 -45.79 28.41 -5.43
C ALA A 15 -44.57 29.35 -5.41
N LEU A 16 -44.85 30.66 -5.38
CA LEU A 16 -43.78 31.69 -5.30
C LEU A 16 -43.01 31.58 -3.98
N GLN A 17 -43.71 31.34 -2.87
CA GLN A 17 -43.09 31.15 -1.57
C GLN A 17 -42.21 29.88 -1.51
N GLN A 18 -42.66 28.79 -2.15
CA GLN A 18 -41.84 27.57 -2.26
C GLN A 18 -40.57 27.79 -3.10
N VAL A 19 -40.67 28.52 -4.21
CA VAL A 19 -39.49 28.85 -5.06
C VAL A 19 -38.51 29.73 -4.28
N GLN A 20 -38.98 30.74 -3.55
CA GLN A 20 -38.15 31.59 -2.70
C GLN A 20 -37.44 30.79 -1.59
N GLN A 21 -38.13 29.86 -0.94
CA GLN A 21 -37.55 28.98 0.08
C GLN A 21 -36.47 28.04 -0.51
N ARG A 22 -36.72 27.48 -1.71
CA ARG A 22 -35.71 26.65 -2.40
C ARG A 22 -34.49 27.45 -2.75
N LYS A 23 -34.68 28.68 -3.29
CA LYS A 23 -33.57 29.57 -3.61
C LYS A 23 -32.73 29.91 -2.36
N ALA A 24 -33.40 30.27 -1.26
CA ALA A 24 -32.71 30.57 -0.01
C ALA A 24 -31.92 29.37 0.54
N LYS A 25 -32.41 28.13 0.42
CA LYS A 25 -31.69 26.92 0.80
C LYS A 25 -30.45 26.67 -0.07
N VAL A 26 -30.56 26.89 -1.37
CA VAL A 26 -29.43 26.74 -2.30
C VAL A 26 -28.35 27.80 -2.02
N ASP A 27 -28.76 29.05 -1.80
CA ASP A 27 -27.82 30.15 -1.50
C ASP A 27 -27.13 29.93 -0.12
N ALA A 28 -27.85 29.39 0.86
CA ALA A 28 -27.28 29.03 2.16
C ALA A 28 -26.27 27.87 2.04
N ALA A 29 -26.58 26.84 1.25
CA ALA A 29 -25.66 25.74 0.98
C ALA A 29 -24.40 26.20 0.26
N ARG A 30 -24.52 27.11 -0.73
CA ARG A 30 -23.37 27.69 -1.42
C ARG A 30 -22.47 28.49 -0.50
N ARG A 31 -23.05 29.36 0.35
CA ARG A 31 -22.29 30.11 1.37
C ARG A 31 -21.59 29.21 2.37
N ALA A 32 -22.20 28.09 2.77
CA ALA A 32 -21.60 27.13 3.66
C ALA A 32 -20.38 26.46 2.99
N GLN A 33 -20.47 26.09 1.70
CA GLN A 33 -19.35 25.53 0.95
C GLN A 33 -18.22 26.53 0.77
N GLU A 34 -18.49 27.79 0.43
CA GLU A 34 -17.51 28.86 0.31
C GLU A 34 -16.78 29.11 1.65
N ASN A 35 -17.51 29.06 2.76
CA ASN A 35 -16.91 29.19 4.09
C ASN A 35 -15.98 28.01 4.45
N ILE A 36 -16.33 26.77 4.08
CA ILE A 36 -15.49 25.59 4.26
C ILE A 36 -14.21 25.71 3.42
N GLU A 37 -14.34 26.13 2.17
CA GLU A 37 -13.21 26.30 1.28
C GLU A 37 -12.26 27.42 1.75
N ASN A 38 -12.82 28.56 2.18
CA ASN A 38 -12.04 29.66 2.75
C ASN A 38 -11.33 29.25 4.04
N LYS A 39 -12.00 28.46 4.89
CA LYS A 39 -11.40 27.91 6.10
C LYS A 39 -10.26 26.93 5.78
N ARG A 40 -10.40 26.11 4.73
CA ARG A 40 -9.33 25.22 4.23
C ARG A 40 -8.14 26.05 3.67
N LYS A 41 -8.40 27.11 2.90
CA LYS A 41 -7.35 28.02 2.39
C LYS A 41 -6.63 28.78 3.49
N SER A 42 -7.34 29.21 4.54
CA SER A 42 -6.73 29.90 5.70
C SER A 42 -5.88 28.97 6.57
N VAL A 43 -6.31 27.70 6.74
CA VAL A 43 -5.52 26.66 7.42
C VAL A 43 -4.27 26.33 6.61
N ALA A 44 -4.37 26.19 5.29
CA ALA A 44 -3.24 25.97 4.39
C ALA A 44 -2.23 27.14 4.42
N LYS A 45 -2.72 28.38 4.51
CA LYS A 45 -1.87 29.58 4.60
C LYS A 45 -1.16 29.72 5.95
N LYS A 46 -1.80 29.34 7.05
CA LYS A 46 -1.18 29.29 8.39
C LYS A 46 -0.15 28.16 8.53
N ALA A 47 -0.27 27.08 7.76
CA ALA A 47 0.71 26.00 7.71
C ALA A 47 2.00 26.36 6.93
N GLY A 48 2.04 27.51 6.23
CA GLY A 48 3.17 27.93 5.39
C GLY A 48 4.22 28.81 6.05
N GLY A 49 4.02 29.29 7.28
CA GLY A 49 4.83 30.34 7.92
C GLY A 49 5.58 30.00 9.19
N GLY A 50 5.75 28.74 9.51
CA GLY A 50 6.56 28.30 10.67
C GLY A 50 7.84 27.63 10.20
N ASN A 51 8.96 27.89 10.88
CA ASN A 51 10.21 27.17 10.74
C ASN A 51 9.92 25.66 10.84
N LYS A 52 9.72 25.00 9.69
CA LYS A 52 9.38 23.58 9.61
C LYS A 52 10.58 22.84 10.18
N LYS A 53 10.60 22.53 11.48
CA LYS A 53 11.29 21.33 11.93
C LYS A 53 10.81 20.25 10.95
N ARG A 54 11.71 19.81 10.06
CA ARG A 54 11.45 18.68 9.17
C ARG A 54 11.01 17.54 10.07
N VAL A 55 9.72 17.36 10.23
CA VAL A 55 9.19 16.11 10.76
C VAL A 55 9.70 15.08 9.77
N ARG A 56 10.75 14.37 10.17
CA ARG A 56 11.26 13.26 9.37
C ARG A 56 10.05 12.35 9.19
N GLY A 57 9.58 12.22 7.97
CA GLY A 57 8.55 11.24 7.64
C GLY A 57 8.98 9.86 8.14
N PRO A 58 8.08 8.90 8.25
CA PRO A 58 8.41 7.56 8.72
C PRO A 58 9.67 7.08 8.00
N PHE A 59 10.61 6.55 8.78
CA PHE A 59 11.89 6.05 8.26
C PHE A 59 11.64 5.07 7.11
N PHE A 60 12.26 5.33 5.95
CA PHE A 60 12.17 4.46 4.79
C PHE A 60 13.61 4.17 4.34
N PRO A 61 14.10 2.95 4.58
CA PRO A 61 15.51 2.63 4.42
C PRO A 61 15.93 2.46 2.95
N TYR A 62 14.98 2.23 2.04
CA TYR A 62 15.27 1.86 0.66
C TYR A 62 15.40 3.06 -0.26
N ARG A 63 16.29 2.94 -1.27
CA ARG A 63 16.54 3.94 -2.32
C ARG A 63 16.47 3.28 -3.70
N LYS A 64 16.27 4.07 -4.76
CA LYS A 64 16.12 3.57 -6.15
C LYS A 64 17.31 2.71 -6.65
N HIS A 65 18.51 3.00 -6.16
CA HIS A 65 19.72 2.28 -6.55
C HIS A 65 20.00 1.03 -5.71
N ASN A 66 19.23 0.81 -4.64
CA ASN A 66 19.41 -0.40 -3.85
C ASN A 66 18.93 -1.61 -4.64
N ALA A 67 19.76 -2.67 -4.64
CA ALA A 67 19.36 -4.00 -5.06
C ALA A 67 18.71 -4.70 -3.86
N ILE A 68 17.44 -5.06 -3.96
CA ILE A 68 16.64 -5.56 -2.83
C ILE A 68 16.11 -6.95 -3.16
N LEU A 69 16.37 -7.91 -2.27
CA LEU A 69 15.77 -9.25 -2.30
C LEU A 69 14.75 -9.37 -1.16
N LEU A 70 13.52 -9.69 -1.50
CA LEU A 70 12.43 -9.93 -0.56
C LEU A 70 12.14 -11.43 -0.51
N ILE A 71 12.24 -12.01 0.67
CA ILE A 71 12.07 -13.45 0.89
C ILE A 71 10.72 -13.72 1.52
N GLY A 72 10.01 -14.75 1.01
CA GLY A 72 8.79 -15.26 1.60
C GLY A 72 7.61 -14.30 1.51
N GLU A 73 7.50 -13.58 0.42
CA GLU A 73 6.31 -12.76 0.15
C GLU A 73 5.06 -13.65 0.02
N GLY A 74 3.97 -13.25 0.67
CA GLY A 74 2.68 -13.91 0.53
C GLY A 74 1.91 -13.38 -0.67
N ASN A 75 1.23 -12.25 -0.50
CA ASN A 75 0.44 -11.60 -1.57
C ASN A 75 1.20 -10.50 -2.32
N PHE A 76 2.50 -10.36 -2.13
CA PHE A 76 3.39 -9.37 -2.78
C PHE A 76 3.02 -7.89 -2.54
N SER A 77 2.18 -7.62 -1.54
CA SER A 77 1.78 -6.25 -1.21
C SER A 77 2.95 -5.38 -0.73
N PHE A 78 3.91 -5.98 0.00
CA PHE A 78 5.08 -5.26 0.48
C PHE A 78 6.03 -4.92 -0.67
N ALA A 79 6.31 -5.87 -1.57
CA ALA A 79 7.10 -5.66 -2.78
C ALA A 79 6.51 -4.53 -3.64
N HIS A 80 5.20 -4.59 -3.92
CA HIS A 80 4.49 -3.54 -4.65
C HIS A 80 4.57 -2.19 -3.93
N SER A 81 4.38 -2.16 -2.60
CA SER A 81 4.44 -0.92 -1.81
C SER A 81 5.81 -0.24 -1.90
N ILE A 82 6.92 -1.02 -1.81
CA ILE A 82 8.28 -0.49 -1.97
C ILE A 82 8.46 0.07 -3.38
N ALA A 83 8.15 -0.71 -4.42
CA ALA A 83 8.33 -0.31 -5.82
C ALA A 83 7.52 0.96 -6.15
N LYS A 84 6.28 1.03 -5.69
CA LYS A 84 5.42 2.20 -5.83
C LYS A 84 6.01 3.44 -5.15
N ARG A 85 6.53 3.30 -3.93
CA ARG A 85 7.12 4.40 -3.19
C ARG A 85 8.45 4.88 -3.81
N LEU A 86 9.23 3.98 -4.39
CA LEU A 86 10.45 4.30 -5.13
C LEU A 86 10.16 4.81 -6.56
N GLY A 87 8.96 4.55 -7.08
CA GLY A 87 8.59 4.80 -8.47
C GLY A 87 9.30 3.87 -9.46
N SER A 88 9.84 2.73 -9.01
CA SER A 88 10.52 1.71 -9.81
C SER A 88 10.71 0.43 -9.00
N GLY A 89 10.55 -0.72 -9.66
CA GLY A 89 10.84 -2.06 -9.12
C GLY A 89 12.07 -2.73 -9.74
N VAL A 90 12.76 -2.07 -10.68
CA VAL A 90 13.81 -2.70 -11.52
C VAL A 90 14.89 -3.43 -10.73
N ASN A 91 15.25 -2.93 -9.55
CA ASN A 91 16.28 -3.52 -8.69
C ASN A 91 15.68 -4.33 -7.53
N ILE A 92 14.41 -4.72 -7.63
CA ILE A 92 13.73 -5.47 -6.59
C ILE A 92 13.37 -6.85 -7.10
N VAL A 93 13.83 -7.89 -6.42
CA VAL A 93 13.45 -9.28 -6.61
C VAL A 93 12.59 -9.69 -5.42
N ALA A 94 11.36 -10.09 -5.67
CA ALA A 94 10.42 -10.56 -4.66
C ALA A 94 10.17 -12.05 -4.85
N THR A 95 10.30 -12.83 -3.78
CA THR A 95 10.23 -14.28 -3.85
C THR A 95 9.14 -14.84 -2.94
N ALA A 96 8.47 -15.90 -3.38
CA ALA A 96 7.59 -16.71 -2.58
C ALA A 96 8.16 -18.12 -2.41
N TYR A 97 7.97 -18.71 -1.24
CA TYR A 97 8.23 -20.14 -1.00
C TYR A 97 7.22 -21.01 -1.75
N ASP A 98 5.99 -20.56 -1.78
CA ASP A 98 4.89 -21.22 -2.48
C ASP A 98 5.05 -21.10 -4.01
N SER A 99 4.55 -22.10 -4.73
CA SER A 99 4.43 -22.03 -6.19
C SER A 99 3.41 -20.96 -6.62
N GLN A 100 3.49 -20.52 -7.86
CA GLN A 100 2.55 -19.53 -8.42
C GLN A 100 1.08 -19.96 -8.25
N GLN A 101 0.79 -21.25 -8.43
CA GLN A 101 -0.56 -21.79 -8.28
C GLN A 101 -1.05 -21.70 -6.83
N VAL A 102 -0.18 -22.04 -5.88
CA VAL A 102 -0.49 -21.98 -4.45
C VAL A 102 -0.72 -20.53 -4.00
N VAL A 103 0.11 -19.60 -4.45
CA VAL A 103 -0.08 -18.17 -4.19
C VAL A 103 -1.43 -17.68 -4.70
N ALA A 104 -1.80 -18.04 -5.94
CA ALA A 104 -3.09 -17.66 -6.53
C ALA A 104 -4.29 -18.24 -5.76
N GLN A 105 -4.15 -19.46 -5.22
CA GLN A 105 -5.21 -20.09 -4.42
C GLN A 105 -5.33 -19.49 -3.01
N LYS A 106 -4.19 -19.18 -2.36
CA LYS A 106 -4.17 -18.66 -0.99
C LYS A 106 -4.60 -17.18 -0.90
N TYR A 107 -4.24 -16.38 -1.89
CA TYR A 107 -4.37 -14.92 -1.82
C TYR A 107 -5.28 -14.34 -2.92
N THR A 108 -6.04 -15.19 -3.60
CA THR A 108 -7.06 -14.85 -4.60
C THR A 108 -6.78 -13.54 -5.39
N ASP A 109 -7.70 -12.56 -5.33
CA ASP A 109 -7.64 -11.35 -6.17
C ASP A 109 -6.52 -10.37 -5.80
N ASP A 110 -6.12 -10.31 -4.52
CA ASP A 110 -5.14 -9.33 -4.04
C ASP A 110 -3.73 -9.60 -4.57
N ALA A 111 -3.28 -10.86 -4.58
CA ALA A 111 -1.94 -11.20 -5.06
C ALA A 111 -1.79 -10.90 -6.55
N ALA A 112 -2.75 -11.28 -7.37
CA ALA A 112 -2.70 -11.04 -8.82
C ALA A 112 -2.54 -9.56 -9.15
N LYS A 113 -3.27 -8.69 -8.45
CA LYS A 113 -3.18 -7.23 -8.60
C LYS A 113 -1.81 -6.69 -8.19
N HIS A 114 -1.33 -7.06 -6.98
CA HIS A 114 -0.03 -6.59 -6.48
C HIS A 114 1.11 -7.04 -7.39
N ILE A 115 1.09 -8.29 -7.85
CA ILE A 115 2.09 -8.84 -8.76
C ILE A 115 2.08 -8.08 -10.09
N ALA A 116 0.90 -7.86 -10.69
CA ALA A 116 0.78 -7.15 -11.95
C ALA A 116 1.32 -5.71 -11.85
N GLU A 117 0.94 -4.97 -10.80
CA GLU A 117 1.41 -3.61 -10.56
C GLU A 117 2.91 -3.56 -10.25
N PHE A 118 3.44 -4.54 -9.49
CA PHE A 118 4.87 -4.66 -9.18
C PHE A 118 5.71 -4.94 -10.43
N VAL A 119 5.27 -5.89 -11.27
CA VAL A 119 5.94 -6.22 -12.54
C VAL A 119 5.85 -5.04 -13.53
N ALA A 120 4.73 -4.32 -13.58
CA ALA A 120 4.60 -3.12 -14.41
C ALA A 120 5.59 -2.01 -14.01
N LEU A 121 6.01 -1.96 -12.73
CA LEU A 121 7.07 -1.08 -12.25
C LEU A 121 8.49 -1.62 -12.51
N GLY A 122 8.63 -2.76 -13.19
CA GLY A 122 9.89 -3.41 -13.53
C GLY A 122 10.41 -4.38 -12.47
N GLY A 123 9.60 -4.75 -11.46
CA GLY A 123 9.98 -5.72 -10.44
C GLY A 123 10.04 -7.16 -10.95
N THR A 124 10.86 -7.98 -10.34
CA THR A 124 10.99 -9.42 -10.65
C THR A 124 10.31 -10.25 -9.58
N VAL A 125 9.44 -11.18 -9.99
CA VAL A 125 8.77 -12.13 -9.10
C VAL A 125 9.31 -13.54 -9.35
N LEU A 126 9.68 -14.24 -8.28
CA LEU A 126 10.13 -15.63 -8.32
C LEU A 126 9.28 -16.46 -7.34
N TYR A 127 9.01 -17.70 -7.74
CA TYR A 127 8.26 -18.67 -6.94
C TYR A 127 9.12 -19.89 -6.63
N ASP A 128 8.67 -20.73 -5.70
CA ASP A 128 9.36 -21.95 -5.29
C ASP A 128 10.77 -21.65 -4.76
N ILE A 129 10.97 -20.51 -4.10
CA ILE A 129 12.27 -20.08 -3.58
C ILE A 129 12.38 -20.40 -2.10
N ASP A 130 13.29 -21.33 -1.76
CA ASP A 130 13.64 -21.62 -0.39
C ASP A 130 14.68 -20.60 0.12
N GLY A 131 14.26 -19.75 1.06
CA GLY A 131 15.12 -18.73 1.66
C GLY A 131 16.31 -19.31 2.45
N THR A 132 16.27 -20.60 2.83
CA THR A 132 17.36 -21.28 3.54
C THR A 132 18.40 -21.89 2.60
N ALA A 133 18.17 -21.85 1.29
CA ALA A 133 18.99 -22.49 0.28
C ALA A 133 19.03 -21.67 -1.02
N LEU A 134 19.22 -20.35 -0.91
CA LEU A 134 19.20 -19.40 -2.04
C LEU A 134 20.20 -19.76 -3.15
N GLU A 135 21.34 -20.37 -2.78
CA GLU A 135 22.36 -20.81 -3.71
C GLU A 135 21.93 -21.92 -4.69
N LYS A 136 20.82 -22.61 -4.38
CA LYS A 136 20.25 -23.64 -5.27
C LYS A 136 19.40 -23.07 -6.38
N HIS A 137 19.06 -21.78 -6.32
CA HIS A 137 18.16 -21.14 -7.26
C HIS A 137 18.94 -20.41 -8.36
N LEU A 138 18.87 -20.93 -9.58
CA LEU A 138 19.62 -20.41 -10.74
C LEU A 138 19.25 -18.96 -11.05
N GLU A 139 18.02 -18.55 -10.78
CA GLU A 139 17.50 -17.19 -10.99
C GLU A 139 18.22 -16.15 -10.12
N LEU A 140 18.82 -16.61 -9.00
CA LEU A 140 19.58 -15.76 -8.08
C LEU A 140 21.09 -15.86 -8.29
N LYS A 141 21.53 -16.75 -9.15
CA LYS A 141 22.95 -16.95 -9.46
C LYS A 141 23.62 -15.63 -9.89
N ASP A 142 24.78 -15.36 -9.36
CA ASP A 142 25.60 -14.18 -9.65
C ASP A 142 24.94 -12.82 -9.32
N LYS A 143 23.82 -12.83 -8.55
CA LYS A 143 23.20 -11.61 -8.06
C LYS A 143 23.70 -11.27 -6.66
N LEU A 144 23.92 -9.97 -6.45
CA LEU A 144 24.25 -9.42 -5.14
C LEU A 144 23.21 -8.35 -4.78
N PHE A 145 22.87 -8.29 -3.51
CA PHE A 145 21.85 -7.39 -3.00
C PHE A 145 22.42 -6.50 -1.88
N THR A 146 22.01 -5.24 -1.88
CA THR A 146 22.32 -4.31 -0.78
C THR A 146 21.42 -4.54 0.43
N HIS A 147 20.25 -5.13 0.21
CA HIS A 147 19.26 -5.43 1.24
C HIS A 147 18.63 -6.79 0.95
N ILE A 148 18.58 -7.65 1.96
CA ILE A 148 17.80 -8.88 1.94
C ILE A 148 16.83 -8.79 3.09
N VAL A 149 15.54 -8.98 2.81
CA VAL A 149 14.45 -8.77 3.77
C VAL A 149 13.60 -10.02 3.85
N PHE A 150 13.40 -10.53 5.04
CA PHE A 150 12.46 -11.61 5.32
C PHE A 150 11.47 -11.12 6.37
N ASN A 151 10.31 -10.67 5.92
CA ASN A 151 9.27 -10.17 6.80
C ASN A 151 8.49 -11.33 7.44
N PHE A 152 8.31 -11.26 8.77
CA PHE A 152 7.53 -12.25 9.51
C PHE A 152 7.90 -13.71 9.21
N PRO A 153 9.18 -14.07 9.32
CA PRO A 153 9.65 -15.42 8.99
C PRO A 153 8.89 -16.47 9.82
N HIS A 154 8.29 -17.44 9.13
CA HIS A 154 7.49 -18.47 9.75
C HIS A 154 7.64 -19.80 9.00
N ALA A 155 7.98 -20.87 9.72
CA ALA A 155 8.19 -22.19 9.11
C ALA A 155 6.91 -22.84 8.56
N GLY A 156 5.73 -22.34 8.92
CA GLY A 156 4.44 -22.81 8.39
C GLY A 156 4.07 -24.26 8.78
N ALA A 157 4.81 -24.89 9.69
CA ALA A 157 4.74 -26.31 9.96
C ALA A 157 3.50 -26.76 10.76
N GLY A 158 2.62 -25.84 11.18
CA GLY A 158 1.41 -26.17 11.95
C GLY A 158 1.68 -26.88 13.28
N ILE A 159 2.88 -26.77 13.84
CA ILE A 159 3.33 -27.49 15.04
C ILE A 159 2.62 -26.90 16.27
N LYS A 160 1.83 -27.75 16.96
CA LYS A 160 1.11 -27.35 18.19
C LYS A 160 2.04 -27.26 19.40
N ASP A 161 3.10 -28.08 19.43
CA ASP A 161 4.10 -28.07 20.50
C ASP A 161 4.93 -26.78 20.42
N GLN A 162 4.85 -25.95 21.46
CA GLN A 162 5.52 -24.66 21.52
C GLN A 162 7.03 -24.75 21.39
N THR A 163 7.66 -25.73 22.08
CA THR A 163 9.11 -25.92 22.08
C THR A 163 9.61 -26.29 20.69
N LYS A 164 8.93 -27.27 20.06
CA LYS A 164 9.25 -27.67 18.67
C LYS A 164 9.02 -26.55 17.68
N ASN A 165 7.97 -25.77 17.86
CA ASN A 165 7.70 -24.62 16.99
C ASN A 165 8.82 -23.57 17.08
N ILE A 166 9.26 -23.25 18.31
CA ILE A 166 10.40 -22.32 18.53
C ILE A 166 11.65 -22.86 17.85
N GLN A 167 12.00 -24.13 18.06
CA GLN A 167 13.18 -24.75 17.45
C GLN A 167 13.12 -24.72 15.93
N THR A 168 11.96 -25.03 15.34
CA THR A 168 11.78 -25.01 13.88
C THR A 168 11.96 -23.60 13.30
N ASN A 169 11.43 -22.58 13.98
CA ASN A 169 11.63 -21.20 13.55
C ASN A 169 13.08 -20.72 13.74
N GLN A 170 13.79 -21.18 14.79
CA GLN A 170 15.21 -20.92 14.96
C GLN A 170 16.04 -21.55 13.84
N MET A 171 15.74 -22.80 13.45
CA MET A 171 16.41 -23.46 12.32
C MET A 171 16.15 -22.74 11.00
N LEU A 172 14.92 -22.24 10.77
CA LEU A 172 14.59 -21.42 9.62
C LEU A 172 15.47 -20.15 9.56
N MET A 173 15.61 -19.46 10.69
CA MET A 173 16.41 -18.23 10.76
C MET A 173 17.90 -18.51 10.57
N ASP A 174 18.43 -19.56 11.18
CA ASP A 174 19.82 -19.97 11.03
C ASP A 174 20.14 -20.30 9.55
N GLY A 175 19.32 -21.15 8.93
CA GLY A 175 19.43 -21.47 7.52
C GLY A 175 19.34 -20.25 6.60
N PHE A 176 18.36 -19.36 6.89
CA PHE A 176 18.22 -18.13 6.13
C PHE A 176 19.47 -17.23 6.22
N PHE A 177 19.97 -16.95 7.41
CA PHE A 177 21.17 -16.11 7.56
C PHE A 177 22.41 -16.73 6.92
N THR A 178 22.58 -18.04 7.08
CA THR A 178 23.68 -18.77 6.45
C THR A 178 23.65 -18.69 4.94
N SER A 179 22.46 -18.81 4.35
CA SER A 179 22.28 -18.71 2.89
C SER A 179 22.40 -17.25 2.41
N ALA A 180 21.70 -16.31 3.06
CA ALA A 180 21.59 -14.92 2.64
C ALA A 180 22.93 -14.16 2.64
N GLN A 181 23.84 -14.46 3.59
CA GLN A 181 25.12 -13.75 3.69
C GLN A 181 25.96 -13.78 2.40
N ARG A 182 25.81 -14.83 1.59
CA ARG A 182 26.55 -14.99 0.32
C ARG A 182 26.02 -14.07 -0.78
N PHE A 183 24.81 -13.54 -0.61
CA PHE A 183 24.14 -12.68 -1.57
C PHE A 183 24.15 -11.21 -1.15
N LEU A 184 24.70 -10.88 0.02
CA LEU A 184 24.86 -9.50 0.45
C LEU A 184 26.13 -8.89 -0.14
N THR A 185 26.01 -7.66 -0.66
CA THR A 185 27.20 -6.85 -0.97
C THR A 185 27.93 -6.55 0.33
N ALA A 186 29.29 -6.54 0.27
CA ALA A 186 30.06 -5.98 1.37
C ALA A 186 29.58 -4.56 1.64
N GLY A 187 29.21 -4.26 2.89
CA GLY A 187 28.77 -2.92 3.27
C GLY A 187 29.88 -1.90 3.04
N GLU A 188 29.51 -0.74 2.48
CA GLU A 188 30.35 0.46 2.52
C GLU A 188 30.35 1.05 3.95
#